data_e13840c4681a03b82371bf7081b25e39
#
_entry.id   e13840c4681a03b82371bf7081b25e39
#
_cell.length_a   1.000
_cell.length_b   1.000
_cell.length_c   1.000
_cell.angle_alpha   90.00
_cell.angle_beta   90.00
_cell.angle_gamma   90.00
#
_symmetry.space_group_name_H-M   'P 1'
#
loop_
_entity.id
_entity.type
_entity.pdbx_description
1 polymer ?
#
loop_
_entity_poly.entity_id
_entity_poly.type
_entity_poly.pdbx_seq_one_letter_code
_entity_poly.pdbx_strand_id
1 'polypeptide(L)'
;LFTEKIKAKEYYIKDLFSDKFLFEIPDYQRAYSWNRENLNQLVDDIEESIELNRNEFGDTFESYEPYFIGSIVLCSKEFKDDGWGLYDVIDGQQRLTSIIMLIACLRDMIDSEDYKTVLSSLIYQKPNELLGIKESLRVKVRGKELDFFKEYILSMGGTLKLINEDKSEFEEAKANMITAVEVFREKFLDEEGNILKDKINSFIKYLLQKVVLVVITTDSFTSAFRLFNVINARGLPLTNSDLLKSENLRVISSDIRAKYADMWEADEADLGKDNMEMIIGFIRTMKLKKKANTTVFEEFNKNIFVNDPEYRGIKFVEHIHSVKEIYSSYILDASINTGNKADDIYYKNLITIMRRFLPYDEWMAAVVRFVEKFNDDSMTLEFVKALEKRIVIDWVNGNSFADRLTRVYKIIDAIDNCDNGLDVKKADIFTSDIDRTAAYFENSLNDIEFYSKGRMMVPKYILIRLDMEMSRDKEVSYSDKIMLEHILPRNAKDVYWTTNFSNEQRRNYANRLGNLILISGTKSTKSNNKAFAEKMSSYILKKGDFNITKEIAILSDWNMENMKNRQKDLTERCKQLFTKF
;
A
#
# COMPACT_ATOMS: atom_id res chain seq x y z
N LEU A 1 11.46 -14.08 32.71
CA LEU A 1 10.26 -13.66 31.97
C LEU A 1 10.03 -12.18 32.26
N PHE A 2 10.56 -11.30 31.40
CA PHE A 2 10.21 -9.88 31.44
C PHE A 2 8.77 -9.74 30.94
N THR A 3 7.84 -9.48 31.85
CA THR A 3 6.49 -9.08 31.45
C THR A 3 6.56 -7.66 30.93
N GLU A 4 6.33 -7.49 29.63
CA GLU A 4 6.16 -6.17 28.99
C GLU A 4 5.09 -5.40 29.75
N LYS A 5 5.50 -4.29 30.40
CA LYS A 5 4.57 -3.49 31.21
C LYS A 5 4.00 -2.37 30.35
N ILE A 6 2.74 -2.50 29.99
CA ILE A 6 1.96 -1.38 29.47
C ILE A 6 1.48 -0.56 30.66
N LYS A 7 1.74 0.76 30.63
CA LYS A 7 1.24 1.71 31.62
C LYS A 7 0.42 2.76 30.90
N ALA A 8 -0.77 3.06 31.41
CA ALA A 8 -1.61 4.15 30.93
C ALA A 8 -1.91 5.09 32.11
N LYS A 9 -1.69 6.38 31.90
CA LYS A 9 -1.94 7.41 32.92
C LYS A 9 -2.29 8.73 32.25
N GLU A 10 -3.18 9.49 32.88
CA GLU A 10 -3.54 10.85 32.48
C GLU A 10 -2.49 11.86 32.99
N TYR A 11 -2.24 12.86 32.15
CA TYR A 11 -1.37 13.99 32.50
C TYR A 11 -1.98 15.29 31.97
N TYR A 12 -1.95 16.31 32.82
CA TYR A 12 -2.20 17.68 32.40
C TYR A 12 -1.05 18.19 31.52
N ILE A 13 -1.33 19.15 30.64
CA ILE A 13 -0.32 19.70 29.72
C ILE A 13 0.92 20.21 30.49
N LYS A 14 0.73 20.89 31.62
CA LYS A 14 1.85 21.37 32.46
C LYS A 14 2.73 20.24 33.01
N ASP A 15 2.15 19.07 33.30
CA ASP A 15 2.88 17.92 33.86
C ASP A 15 3.52 17.07 32.78
N LEU A 16 2.92 17.06 31.59
CA LEU A 16 3.41 16.35 30.41
C LEU A 16 4.71 16.99 29.89
N PHE A 17 4.72 18.33 29.72
CA PHE A 17 5.90 19.06 29.25
C PHE A 17 6.77 19.52 30.43
N SER A 18 7.12 18.60 31.31
CA SER A 18 7.95 18.81 32.51
C SER A 18 9.33 18.17 32.36
N ASP A 19 10.17 18.32 33.38
CA ASP A 19 11.50 17.69 33.41
C ASP A 19 11.47 16.15 33.47
N LYS A 20 10.28 15.54 33.60
CA LYS A 20 10.11 14.08 33.64
C LYS A 20 10.00 13.45 32.26
N PHE A 21 9.64 14.21 31.22
CA PHE A 21 9.39 13.67 29.88
C PHE A 21 10.17 14.44 28.84
N LEU A 22 10.89 13.69 28.00
CA LEU A 22 11.42 14.17 26.73
C LEU A 22 10.86 13.30 25.61
N PHE A 23 10.33 13.94 24.59
CA PHE A 23 9.72 13.27 23.45
C PHE A 23 10.60 13.44 22.21
N GLU A 24 10.83 12.35 21.51
CA GLU A 24 11.49 12.37 20.20
C GLU A 24 10.51 11.84 19.16
N ILE A 25 10.28 12.62 18.10
CA ILE A 25 9.56 12.17 16.92
C ILE A 25 10.60 11.57 16.00
N PRO A 26 10.63 10.24 15.81
CA PRO A 26 11.64 9.60 15.00
C PRO A 26 11.52 9.98 13.52
N ASP A 27 12.64 9.97 12.79
CA ASP A 27 12.69 10.31 11.36
C ASP A 27 11.84 9.39 10.46
N TYR A 28 11.52 8.20 10.93
CA TYR A 28 10.65 7.26 10.23
C TYR A 28 9.15 7.58 10.36
N GLN A 29 8.77 8.46 11.29
CA GLN A 29 7.40 8.93 11.38
C GLN A 29 7.09 9.89 10.23
N ARG A 30 5.82 9.93 9.83
CA ARG A 30 5.39 10.86 8.78
C ARG A 30 5.67 12.31 9.18
N ALA A 31 5.92 13.13 8.19
CA ALA A 31 6.10 14.56 8.36
C ALA A 31 4.86 15.24 8.99
N TYR A 32 5.04 16.47 9.48
CA TYR A 32 3.92 17.24 10.01
C TYR A 32 2.89 17.52 8.89
N SER A 33 1.63 17.14 9.13
CA SER A 33 0.59 17.13 8.08
C SER A 33 -0.79 17.66 8.52
N TRP A 34 -0.92 18.20 9.75
CA TRP A 34 -2.18 18.82 10.17
C TRP A 34 -2.44 20.08 9.33
N ASN A 35 -3.67 20.15 8.82
CA ASN A 35 -4.15 21.26 8.04
C ASN A 35 -4.96 22.26 8.90
N ARG A 36 -5.43 23.34 8.29
CA ARG A 36 -6.21 24.40 8.94
C ARG A 36 -7.43 23.87 9.70
N GLU A 37 -8.11 22.84 9.18
CA GLU A 37 -9.31 22.26 9.81
C GLU A 37 -8.96 21.57 11.14
N ASN A 38 -7.92 20.72 11.16
CA ASN A 38 -7.47 20.05 12.37
C ASN A 38 -7.01 21.04 13.45
N LEU A 39 -6.34 22.13 13.03
CA LEU A 39 -5.81 23.16 13.91
C LEU A 39 -6.91 24.02 14.53
N ASN A 40 -7.89 24.43 13.70
CA ASN A 40 -9.07 25.11 14.18
C ASN A 40 -9.82 24.25 15.20
N GLN A 41 -10.08 22.99 14.87
CA GLN A 41 -10.79 22.07 15.76
C GLN A 41 -10.07 21.95 17.11
N LEU A 42 -8.74 21.82 17.13
CA LEU A 42 -8.00 21.74 18.40
C LEU A 42 -8.26 22.95 19.32
N VAL A 43 -8.26 24.18 18.76
CA VAL A 43 -8.43 25.39 19.57
C VAL A 43 -9.91 25.57 19.90
N ASP A 44 -10.82 25.37 18.95
CA ASP A 44 -12.27 25.55 19.12
C ASP A 44 -12.83 24.59 20.18
N ASP A 45 -12.41 23.33 20.18
CA ASP A 45 -12.81 22.35 21.19
C ASP A 45 -12.39 22.76 22.61
N ILE A 46 -11.19 23.35 22.75
CA ILE A 46 -10.71 23.86 24.05
C ILE A 46 -11.50 25.11 24.44
N GLU A 47 -11.76 26.03 23.52
CA GLU A 47 -12.57 27.24 23.77
C GLU A 47 -14.00 26.89 24.16
N GLU A 48 -14.63 25.97 23.44
CA GLU A 48 -15.97 25.48 23.77
C GLU A 48 -16.02 24.88 25.19
N SER A 49 -14.98 24.10 25.53
CA SER A 49 -14.89 23.53 26.89
C SER A 49 -14.72 24.61 27.96
N ILE A 50 -13.97 25.69 27.69
CA ILE A 50 -13.88 26.85 28.61
C ILE A 50 -15.24 27.52 28.80
N GLU A 51 -15.98 27.73 27.71
CA GLU A 51 -17.31 28.38 27.74
C GLU A 51 -18.33 27.53 28.49
N LEU A 52 -18.36 26.23 28.24
CA LEU A 52 -19.25 25.29 28.95
C LEU A 52 -18.98 25.32 30.45
N ASN A 53 -17.71 25.24 30.85
CA ASN A 53 -17.33 25.30 32.27
C ASN A 53 -17.69 26.66 32.88
N ARG A 54 -17.48 27.77 32.17
CA ARG A 54 -17.85 29.10 32.66
C ARG A 54 -19.37 29.24 32.86
N ASN A 55 -20.16 28.68 31.93
CA ASN A 55 -21.60 28.69 32.03
C ASN A 55 -22.13 27.86 33.22
N GLU A 56 -21.42 26.75 33.55
CA GLU A 56 -21.85 25.85 34.63
C GLU A 56 -21.35 26.29 35.99
N PHE A 57 -20.06 26.72 36.09
CA PHE A 57 -19.38 26.99 37.38
C PHE A 57 -19.05 28.47 37.61
N GLY A 58 -19.43 29.36 36.66
CA GLY A 58 -19.11 30.78 36.73
C GLY A 58 -17.60 31.03 36.70
N ASP A 59 -17.13 31.95 37.56
CA ASP A 59 -15.70 32.31 37.64
C ASP A 59 -14.88 31.38 38.56
N THR A 60 -15.47 30.30 39.09
CA THR A 60 -14.80 29.36 40.01
C THR A 60 -13.95 28.36 39.21
N PHE A 61 -12.80 28.79 38.73
CA PHE A 61 -11.90 27.98 37.88
C PHE A 61 -11.52 26.62 38.46
N GLU A 62 -11.39 26.51 39.80
CA GLU A 62 -11.07 25.26 40.50
C GLU A 62 -12.11 24.17 40.22
N SER A 63 -13.37 24.54 40.04
CA SER A 63 -14.49 23.64 39.75
C SER A 63 -14.61 23.24 38.27
N TYR A 64 -13.83 23.83 37.38
CA TYR A 64 -13.86 23.51 35.96
C TYR A 64 -13.46 22.04 35.71
N GLU A 65 -14.26 21.36 34.92
CA GLU A 65 -13.98 19.99 34.48
C GLU A 65 -12.80 19.93 33.51
N PRO A 66 -11.97 18.87 33.60
CA PRO A 66 -10.89 18.65 32.64
C PRO A 66 -11.42 18.33 31.23
N TYR A 67 -10.74 18.83 30.21
CA TYR A 67 -10.98 18.49 28.81
C TYR A 67 -9.96 17.47 28.30
N PHE A 68 -10.45 16.33 27.81
CA PHE A 68 -9.62 15.24 27.28
C PHE A 68 -9.39 15.41 25.77
N ILE A 69 -8.14 15.65 25.38
CA ILE A 69 -7.78 15.86 23.96
C ILE A 69 -7.23 14.60 23.26
N GLY A 70 -7.36 13.43 23.89
CA GLY A 70 -6.98 12.15 23.32
C GLY A 70 -5.79 11.47 23.99
N SER A 71 -5.25 10.44 23.34
CA SER A 71 -4.13 9.65 23.86
C SER A 71 -2.88 9.82 23.01
N ILE A 72 -1.72 9.53 23.61
CA ILE A 72 -0.44 9.36 22.94
C ILE A 72 0.16 8.00 23.30
N VAL A 73 0.84 7.37 22.36
CA VAL A 73 1.54 6.10 22.58
C VAL A 73 3.03 6.32 22.46
N LEU A 74 3.75 5.91 23.50
CA LEU A 74 5.18 6.14 23.67
C LEU A 74 5.92 4.82 23.82
N CYS A 75 7.09 4.72 23.19
CA CYS A 75 8.05 3.66 23.43
C CYS A 75 9.25 4.21 24.21
N SER A 76 9.57 3.60 25.36
CA SER A 76 10.70 4.04 26.18
C SER A 76 12.03 3.78 25.45
N LYS A 77 12.89 4.82 25.37
CA LYS A 77 14.28 4.71 24.94
C LYS A 77 15.23 4.62 26.12
N GLU A 78 15.07 5.53 27.06
CA GLU A 78 15.83 5.61 28.28
C GLU A 78 14.88 5.89 29.43
N PHE A 79 15.07 5.22 30.53
CA PHE A 79 14.29 5.40 31.73
C PHE A 79 15.22 5.42 32.97
N LYS A 80 15.00 6.37 33.88
CA LYS A 80 15.70 6.47 35.14
C LYS A 80 14.73 6.23 36.29
N ASP A 81 15.25 5.74 37.40
CA ASP A 81 14.46 5.38 38.59
C ASP A 81 13.72 6.57 39.23
N ASP A 82 14.17 7.82 38.96
CA ASP A 82 13.52 9.06 39.40
C ASP A 82 12.25 9.44 38.60
N GLY A 83 11.88 8.61 37.63
CA GLY A 83 10.71 8.81 36.79
C GLY A 83 10.97 9.66 35.56
N TRP A 84 12.22 10.05 35.27
CA TRP A 84 12.62 10.67 34.00
C TRP A 84 12.64 9.63 32.89
N GLY A 85 12.20 10.02 31.68
CA GLY A 85 12.27 9.17 30.52
C GLY A 85 12.42 9.95 29.21
N LEU A 86 13.20 9.37 28.30
CA LEU A 86 13.25 9.72 26.88
C LEU A 86 12.40 8.72 26.12
N TYR A 87 11.45 9.22 25.33
CA TYR A 87 10.46 8.40 24.67
C TYR A 87 10.39 8.69 23.18
N ASP A 88 10.37 7.63 22.36
CA ASP A 88 9.94 7.71 20.98
C ASP A 88 8.42 7.85 20.93
N VAL A 89 7.93 8.85 20.20
CA VAL A 89 6.50 9.06 19.98
C VAL A 89 6.05 8.12 18.86
N ILE A 90 5.24 7.12 19.21
CA ILE A 90 4.69 6.15 18.26
C ILE A 90 3.36 6.65 17.70
N ASP A 91 2.53 7.27 18.55
CA ASP A 91 1.29 7.92 18.15
C ASP A 91 1.10 9.24 18.89
N GLY A 92 0.39 10.18 18.26
CA GLY A 92 0.10 11.51 18.78
C GLY A 92 1.14 12.56 18.41
N GLN A 93 2.08 12.27 17.49
CA GLN A 93 3.13 13.22 17.05
C GLN A 93 2.57 14.54 16.53
N GLN A 94 1.52 14.50 15.71
CA GLN A 94 0.88 15.70 15.15
C GLN A 94 0.33 16.58 16.28
N ARG A 95 -0.34 15.96 17.25
CA ARG A 95 -0.92 16.63 18.42
C ARG A 95 0.15 17.26 19.30
N LEU A 96 1.20 16.51 19.66
CA LEU A 96 2.31 17.03 20.47
C LEU A 96 3.01 18.22 19.79
N THR A 97 3.31 18.10 18.50
CA THR A 97 3.92 19.17 17.70
C THR A 97 3.03 20.41 17.66
N SER A 98 1.71 20.24 17.42
CA SER A 98 0.75 21.36 17.38
C SER A 98 0.62 22.05 18.73
N ILE A 99 0.60 21.30 19.85
CA ILE A 99 0.52 21.88 21.19
C ILE A 99 1.78 22.71 21.49
N ILE A 100 2.98 22.23 21.16
CA ILE A 100 4.22 23.00 21.34
C ILE A 100 4.21 24.28 20.48
N MET A 101 3.76 24.22 19.24
CA MET A 101 3.62 25.40 18.39
C MET A 101 2.58 26.40 18.94
N LEU A 102 1.46 25.88 19.45
CA LEU A 102 0.45 26.72 20.14
C LEU A 102 1.04 27.40 21.37
N ILE A 103 1.75 26.68 22.25
CA ILE A 103 2.41 27.24 23.42
C ILE A 103 3.44 28.31 23.01
N ALA A 104 4.22 28.07 21.95
CA ALA A 104 5.18 29.06 21.43
C ALA A 104 4.49 30.31 20.89
N CYS A 105 3.40 30.16 20.17
CA CYS A 105 2.59 31.24 19.65
C CYS A 105 2.01 32.10 20.81
N LEU A 106 1.40 31.46 21.80
CA LEU A 106 0.87 32.14 22.99
C LEU A 106 1.98 32.87 23.78
N ARG A 107 3.16 32.26 23.93
CA ARG A 107 4.34 32.87 24.54
C ARG A 107 4.74 34.17 23.84
N ASP A 108 4.75 34.17 22.51
CA ASP A 108 5.20 35.32 21.74
C ASP A 108 4.13 36.41 21.61
N MET A 109 2.86 36.10 21.92
CA MET A 109 1.74 37.06 21.92
C MET A 109 1.46 37.72 23.27
N ILE A 110 1.97 37.16 24.39
CA ILE A 110 1.68 37.67 25.72
C ILE A 110 2.74 38.70 26.15
N ASP A 111 2.33 39.70 26.96
CA ASP A 111 3.25 40.72 27.48
C ASP A 111 3.94 40.31 28.77
N SER A 112 3.30 39.48 29.61
CA SER A 112 3.80 39.08 30.95
C SER A 112 5.07 38.25 30.87
N GLU A 113 6.17 38.73 31.44
CA GLU A 113 7.45 38.02 31.50
C GLU A 113 7.38 36.72 32.33
N ASP A 114 6.53 36.70 33.36
CA ASP A 114 6.31 35.49 34.17
C ASP A 114 5.67 34.37 33.31
N TYR A 115 4.63 34.73 32.54
CA TYR A 115 3.99 33.78 31.64
C TYR A 115 4.94 33.32 30.53
N LYS A 116 5.72 34.24 29.93
CA LYS A 116 6.73 33.87 28.92
C LYS A 116 7.74 32.88 29.48
N THR A 117 8.18 33.08 30.72
CA THR A 117 9.13 32.18 31.38
C THR A 117 8.54 30.79 31.58
N VAL A 118 7.30 30.70 32.06
CA VAL A 118 6.59 29.42 32.23
C VAL A 118 6.41 28.72 30.89
N LEU A 119 5.84 29.40 29.91
CA LEU A 119 5.59 28.82 28.59
C LEU A 119 6.89 28.38 27.89
N SER A 120 7.98 29.14 28.01
CA SER A 120 9.30 28.75 27.50
C SER A 120 9.82 27.46 28.14
N SER A 121 9.58 27.24 29.41
CA SER A 121 10.01 26.01 30.12
C SER A 121 9.27 24.76 29.65
N LEU A 122 8.06 24.90 29.08
CA LEU A 122 7.28 23.82 28.51
C LEU A 122 7.75 23.45 27.09
N ILE A 123 8.48 24.32 26.41
CA ILE A 123 9.02 24.08 25.06
C ILE A 123 10.46 23.54 25.16
N TYR A 124 11.23 24.08 26.10
CA TYR A 124 12.66 23.86 26.20
C TYR A 124 13.10 23.60 27.63
N GLN A 125 13.88 22.55 27.84
CA GLN A 125 14.52 22.21 29.09
C GLN A 125 15.86 22.95 29.19
N LYS A 126 15.95 23.89 30.10
CA LYS A 126 17.22 24.59 30.37
C LYS A 126 18.21 23.64 31.05
N PRO A 127 19.52 23.76 30.75
CA PRO A 127 20.53 22.99 31.46
C PRO A 127 20.59 23.40 32.93
N ASN A 128 20.81 22.40 33.83
CA ASN A 128 21.08 22.63 35.23
C ASN A 128 22.21 21.67 35.67
N GLU A 129 23.41 22.22 35.82
CA GLU A 129 24.61 21.43 36.16
C GLU A 129 24.49 20.77 37.55
N LEU A 130 23.86 21.42 38.52
CA LEU A 130 23.69 20.90 39.87
C LEU A 130 22.79 19.66 39.91
N LEU A 131 21.82 19.60 39.02
CA LEU A 131 20.88 18.47 38.88
C LEU A 131 21.27 17.50 37.78
N GLY A 132 22.37 17.74 37.07
CA GLY A 132 22.79 16.91 35.92
C GLY A 132 21.81 16.97 34.75
N ILE A 133 20.99 18.02 34.68
CA ILE A 133 20.01 18.21 33.60
C ILE A 133 20.72 18.84 32.39
N LYS A 134 20.65 18.18 31.25
CA LYS A 134 21.16 18.71 29.97
C LYS A 134 20.08 19.53 29.30
N GLU A 135 20.51 20.49 28.47
CA GLU A 135 19.59 21.21 27.59
C GLU A 135 18.91 20.25 26.60
N SER A 136 17.63 20.42 26.37
CA SER A 136 16.87 19.62 25.43
C SER A 136 15.58 20.31 25.00
N LEU A 137 15.10 19.99 23.80
CA LEU A 137 13.72 20.25 23.41
C LEU A 137 12.79 19.29 24.15
N ARG A 138 11.63 19.78 24.63
CA ARG A 138 10.58 18.90 25.20
C ARG A 138 10.02 17.96 24.13
N VAL A 139 9.83 18.47 22.92
CA VAL A 139 9.49 17.66 21.75
C VAL A 139 10.55 17.92 20.68
N LYS A 140 11.39 16.93 20.42
CA LYS A 140 12.37 16.93 19.34
C LYS A 140 11.67 16.43 18.09
N VAL A 141 11.46 17.30 17.12
CA VAL A 141 10.88 16.97 15.81
C VAL A 141 11.91 16.22 14.95
N ARG A 142 11.47 15.71 13.81
CA ARG A 142 12.32 15.01 12.81
C ARG A 142 13.51 15.87 12.41
N GLY A 143 14.60 15.21 12.00
CA GLY A 143 15.83 15.90 11.62
C GLY A 143 15.67 16.96 10.53
N LYS A 144 14.82 16.70 9.53
CA LYS A 144 14.55 17.65 8.42
C LYS A 144 13.87 18.94 8.86
N GLU A 145 13.04 18.88 9.89
CA GLU A 145 12.30 20.02 10.43
C GLU A 145 13.00 20.67 11.63
N LEU A 146 14.06 20.06 12.18
CA LEU A 146 14.64 20.44 13.47
C LEU A 146 15.21 21.86 13.48
N ASP A 147 15.95 22.26 12.45
CA ASP A 147 16.57 23.60 12.40
C ASP A 147 15.50 24.68 12.22
N PHE A 148 14.51 24.44 11.36
CA PHE A 148 13.33 25.29 11.21
C PHE A 148 12.59 25.44 12.55
N PHE A 149 12.38 24.33 13.26
CA PHE A 149 11.68 24.32 14.54
C PHE A 149 12.44 25.10 15.61
N LYS A 150 13.78 24.99 15.65
CA LYS A 150 14.62 25.77 16.56
C LYS A 150 14.56 27.29 16.26
N GLU A 151 14.62 27.66 14.99
CA GLU A 151 14.63 29.04 14.56
C GLU A 151 13.31 29.76 14.87
N TYR A 152 12.18 29.13 14.51
CA TYR A 152 10.89 29.81 14.54
C TYR A 152 10.01 29.46 15.73
N ILE A 153 10.14 28.26 16.32
CA ILE A 153 9.29 27.84 17.42
C ILE A 153 10.00 27.94 18.77
N LEU A 154 11.25 27.47 18.84
CA LEU A 154 12.02 27.55 20.08
C LEU A 154 12.43 28.98 20.42
N SER A 155 12.92 29.73 19.44
CA SER A 155 13.41 31.10 19.63
C SER A 155 12.31 32.06 20.07
N MET A 156 12.60 32.92 21.07
CA MET A 156 11.68 33.95 21.53
C MET A 156 11.33 34.91 20.37
N GLY A 157 10.04 35.14 20.15
CA GLY A 157 9.55 35.97 19.05
C GLY A 157 9.67 35.30 17.66
N GLY A 158 10.09 34.03 17.61
CA GLY A 158 10.27 33.29 16.37
C GLY A 158 8.95 33.10 15.59
N THR A 159 7.85 32.85 16.31
CA THR A 159 6.52 32.71 15.66
C THR A 159 6.05 34.01 15.00
N LEU A 160 6.47 35.18 15.52
CA LEU A 160 6.15 36.49 14.93
C LEU A 160 6.97 36.77 13.65
N LYS A 161 8.14 36.14 13.51
CA LYS A 161 8.91 36.19 12.26
C LYS A 161 8.32 35.26 11.24
N LEU A 162 7.92 34.05 11.67
CA LEU A 162 7.43 32.97 10.81
C LEU A 162 6.20 33.34 9.98
N ILE A 163 5.29 34.15 10.51
CA ILE A 163 4.09 34.60 9.81
C ILE A 163 4.38 35.55 8.61
N ASN A 164 5.61 36.06 8.49
CA ASN A 164 6.02 36.90 7.39
C ASN A 164 6.77 36.13 6.29
N GLU A 165 7.00 34.83 6.50
CA GLU A 165 7.68 33.98 5.53
C GLU A 165 6.73 33.53 4.40
N ASP A 166 7.25 33.43 3.17
CA ASP A 166 6.49 32.89 2.04
C ASP A 166 6.44 31.36 2.09
N LYS A 167 5.26 30.81 2.33
CA LYS A 167 5.05 29.34 2.40
C LYS A 167 5.50 28.60 1.15
N SER A 168 5.48 29.26 -0.02
CA SER A 168 5.85 28.63 -1.28
C SER A 168 7.34 28.29 -1.39
N GLU A 169 8.17 28.86 -0.51
CA GLU A 169 9.60 28.58 -0.44
C GLU A 169 9.95 27.36 0.42
N PHE A 170 8.95 26.77 1.10
CA PHE A 170 9.15 25.67 2.04
C PHE A 170 8.52 24.36 1.56
N GLU A 171 9.13 23.24 1.97
CA GLU A 171 8.53 21.91 1.83
C GLU A 171 7.20 21.83 2.59
N GLU A 172 6.31 20.94 2.16
CA GLU A 172 4.93 20.79 2.66
C GLU A 172 4.83 20.77 4.19
N ALA A 173 5.71 20.02 4.86
CA ALA A 173 5.70 19.92 6.32
C ALA A 173 5.94 21.28 7.01
N LYS A 174 6.92 22.05 6.52
CA LYS A 174 7.23 23.38 7.04
C LYS A 174 6.13 24.38 6.69
N ALA A 175 5.57 24.32 5.49
CA ALA A 175 4.42 25.12 5.08
C ALA A 175 3.19 24.86 5.96
N ASN A 176 2.96 23.60 6.35
CA ASN A 176 1.91 23.24 7.31
C ASN A 176 2.19 23.79 8.72
N MET A 177 3.45 23.82 9.17
CA MET A 177 3.83 24.44 10.45
C MET A 177 3.62 25.97 10.43
N ILE A 178 3.90 26.65 9.31
CA ILE A 178 3.58 28.07 9.12
C ILE A 178 2.07 28.28 9.23
N THR A 179 1.29 27.45 8.55
CA THR A 179 -0.17 27.47 8.63
C THR A 179 -0.69 27.27 10.07
N ALA A 180 -0.03 26.40 10.84
CA ALA A 180 -0.39 26.20 12.24
C ALA A 180 -0.21 27.47 13.08
N VAL A 181 0.92 28.15 12.95
CA VAL A 181 1.19 29.39 13.69
C VAL A 181 0.23 30.51 13.28
N GLU A 182 -0.10 30.62 11.99
CA GLU A 182 -1.10 31.59 11.50
C GLU A 182 -2.48 31.34 12.13
N VAL A 183 -2.96 30.10 12.05
CA VAL A 183 -4.27 29.72 12.61
C VAL A 183 -4.32 29.99 14.10
N PHE A 184 -3.28 29.59 14.86
CA PHE A 184 -3.24 29.84 16.31
C PHE A 184 -3.23 31.32 16.62
N ARG A 185 -2.51 32.14 15.86
CA ARG A 185 -2.51 33.58 16.05
C ARG A 185 -3.86 34.19 15.73
N GLU A 186 -4.48 33.85 14.62
CA GLU A 186 -5.81 34.34 14.19
C GLU A 186 -6.87 34.18 15.29
N LYS A 187 -6.82 33.07 16.05
CA LYS A 187 -7.79 32.79 17.13
C LYS A 187 -7.76 33.75 18.30
N PHE A 188 -6.66 34.48 18.49
CA PHE A 188 -6.44 35.38 19.61
C PHE A 188 -6.30 36.85 19.19
N LEU A 189 -6.73 37.19 17.96
CA LEU A 189 -6.83 38.55 17.47
C LEU A 189 -8.31 38.94 17.30
N ASP A 190 -8.59 40.23 17.48
CA ASP A 190 -9.89 40.81 17.10
C ASP A 190 -9.93 41.13 15.58
N GLU A 191 -11.09 41.64 15.11
CA GLU A 191 -11.26 42.03 13.69
C GLU A 191 -10.31 43.14 13.24
N GLU A 192 -9.75 43.91 14.15
CA GLU A 192 -8.80 45.01 13.90
C GLU A 192 -7.34 44.53 13.99
N GLY A 193 -7.10 43.25 14.37
CA GLY A 193 -5.79 42.63 14.52
C GLY A 193 -5.13 42.89 15.88
N ASN A 194 -5.87 43.36 16.88
CA ASN A 194 -5.36 43.54 18.24
C ASN A 194 -5.42 42.26 19.02
N ILE A 195 -4.47 42.07 19.93
CA ILE A 195 -4.39 40.88 20.79
C ILE A 195 -5.48 40.88 21.86
N LEU A 196 -6.27 39.81 21.92
CA LEU A 196 -7.31 39.58 22.93
C LEU A 196 -6.71 39.08 24.24
N LYS A 197 -6.10 39.97 25.04
CA LYS A 197 -5.29 39.64 26.23
C LYS A 197 -6.02 38.78 27.25
N ASP A 198 -7.27 39.10 27.58
CA ASP A 198 -8.06 38.33 28.56
C ASP A 198 -8.39 36.93 28.07
N LYS A 199 -8.65 36.80 26.76
CA LYS A 199 -8.86 35.51 26.10
C LYS A 199 -7.61 34.64 26.19
N ILE A 200 -6.44 35.20 25.86
CA ILE A 200 -5.16 34.48 25.94
C ILE A 200 -4.87 34.02 27.38
N ASN A 201 -5.02 34.90 28.37
CA ASN A 201 -4.75 34.56 29.76
C ASN A 201 -5.65 33.42 30.24
N SER A 202 -6.94 33.49 29.97
CA SER A 202 -7.92 32.46 30.31
C SER A 202 -7.62 31.13 29.60
N PHE A 203 -7.28 31.20 28.32
CA PHE A 203 -6.95 30.02 27.52
C PHE A 203 -5.66 29.34 28.02
N ILE A 204 -4.58 30.08 28.28
CA ILE A 204 -3.34 29.53 28.84
C ILE A 204 -3.60 28.82 30.16
N LYS A 205 -4.34 29.45 31.05
CA LYS A 205 -4.67 28.88 32.37
C LYS A 205 -5.40 27.55 32.23
N TYR A 206 -6.38 27.49 31.34
CA TYR A 206 -7.16 26.27 31.05
C TYR A 206 -6.32 25.21 30.36
N LEU A 207 -5.59 25.56 29.28
CA LEU A 207 -4.71 24.65 28.55
C LEU A 207 -3.73 23.93 29.47
N LEU A 208 -3.11 24.66 30.41
CA LEU A 208 -2.08 24.06 31.26
C LEU A 208 -2.65 23.24 32.39
N GLN A 209 -3.79 23.62 32.97
CA GLN A 209 -4.29 23.06 34.22
C GLN A 209 -5.54 22.18 34.09
N LYS A 210 -6.22 22.23 32.94
CA LYS A 210 -7.48 21.49 32.72
C LYS A 210 -7.48 20.65 31.44
N VAL A 211 -6.56 20.86 30.51
CA VAL A 211 -6.43 19.99 29.34
C VAL A 211 -5.58 18.78 29.69
N VAL A 212 -6.10 17.58 29.37
CA VAL A 212 -5.56 16.28 29.76
C VAL A 212 -5.29 15.41 28.54
N LEU A 213 -4.16 14.71 28.57
CA LEU A 213 -3.79 13.64 27.65
C LEU A 213 -3.63 12.31 28.39
N VAL A 214 -4.08 11.21 27.80
CA VAL A 214 -3.73 9.87 28.28
C VAL A 214 -2.43 9.42 27.63
N VAL A 215 -1.42 9.23 28.44
CA VAL A 215 -0.09 8.75 28.03
C VAL A 215 -0.03 7.24 28.22
N ILE A 216 0.21 6.51 27.14
CA ILE A 216 0.37 5.06 27.16
C ILE A 216 1.82 4.75 26.85
N THR A 217 2.53 4.15 27.81
CA THR A 217 3.96 3.81 27.68
C THR A 217 4.17 2.31 27.65
N THR A 218 5.15 1.87 26.87
CA THR A 218 5.65 0.49 26.85
C THR A 218 7.14 0.48 26.58
N ASP A 219 7.82 -0.56 27.07
CA ASP A 219 9.25 -0.77 26.85
C ASP A 219 9.53 -1.52 25.54
N SER A 220 8.47 -1.99 24.85
CA SER A 220 8.56 -2.76 23.62
C SER A 220 7.96 -1.99 22.44
N PHE A 221 8.77 -1.78 21.42
CA PHE A 221 8.36 -1.16 20.17
C PHE A 221 7.20 -1.93 19.49
N THR A 222 7.29 -3.26 19.47
CA THR A 222 6.22 -4.12 18.91
C THR A 222 4.91 -3.95 19.70
N SER A 223 4.98 -3.83 21.03
CA SER A 223 3.79 -3.62 21.86
C SER A 223 3.22 -2.22 21.69
N ALA A 224 4.06 -1.19 21.52
CA ALA A 224 3.63 0.16 21.22
C ALA A 224 2.80 0.21 19.93
N PHE A 225 3.26 -0.46 18.88
CA PHE A 225 2.54 -0.53 17.62
C PHE A 225 1.24 -1.35 17.66
N ARG A 226 1.23 -2.46 18.42
CA ARG A 226 -0.02 -3.20 18.64
C ARG A 226 -1.07 -2.33 19.33
N LEU A 227 -0.66 -1.58 20.35
CA LEU A 227 -1.53 -0.64 21.04
C LEU A 227 -2.05 0.45 20.11
N PHE A 228 -1.15 1.05 19.30
CA PHE A 228 -1.53 2.03 18.30
C PHE A 228 -2.63 1.50 17.37
N ASN A 229 -2.46 0.28 16.82
CA ASN A 229 -3.45 -0.33 15.92
C ASN A 229 -4.81 -0.61 16.61
N VAL A 230 -4.79 -0.96 17.89
CA VAL A 230 -6.03 -1.19 18.66
C VAL A 230 -6.75 0.13 18.98
N ILE A 231 -5.99 1.17 19.35
CA ILE A 231 -6.55 2.47 19.73
C ILE A 231 -7.03 3.25 18.51
N ASN A 232 -6.30 3.18 17.40
CA ASN A 232 -6.62 3.87 16.13
C ASN A 232 -7.60 3.09 15.24
N ALA A 233 -8.45 2.23 15.79
CA ALA A 233 -9.46 1.49 15.02
C ALA A 233 -10.40 2.39 14.16
N ARG A 234 -10.37 3.71 14.34
CA ARG A 234 -11.14 4.72 13.60
C ARG A 234 -10.28 5.62 12.69
N GLY A 235 -8.94 5.51 12.73
CA GLY A 235 -7.99 6.26 11.88
C GLY A 235 -7.43 5.42 10.75
N LEU A 236 -6.47 5.97 9.97
CA LEU A 236 -5.68 5.20 9.01
C LEU A 236 -4.72 4.29 9.79
N PRO A 237 -4.90 2.96 9.76
CA PRO A 237 -3.98 2.05 10.44
C PRO A 237 -2.59 2.14 9.83
N LEU A 238 -1.56 1.94 10.65
CA LEU A 238 -0.20 1.77 10.14
C LEU A 238 -0.11 0.49 9.31
N THR A 239 0.54 0.60 8.18
CA THR A 239 0.79 -0.53 7.28
C THR A 239 1.98 -1.37 7.77
N ASN A 240 2.18 -2.57 7.22
CA ASN A 240 3.40 -3.33 7.51
C ASN A 240 4.64 -2.58 6.99
N SER A 241 4.51 -1.81 5.92
CA SER A 241 5.55 -0.93 5.39
C SER A 241 5.99 0.11 6.42
N ASP A 242 5.04 0.85 7.02
CA ASP A 242 5.33 1.84 8.06
C ASP A 242 6.09 1.21 9.25
N LEU A 243 5.65 0.02 9.67
CA LEU A 243 6.25 -0.71 10.79
C LEU A 243 7.67 -1.18 10.48
N LEU A 244 7.88 -1.75 9.30
CA LEU A 244 9.19 -2.25 8.87
C LEU A 244 10.16 -1.10 8.58
N LYS A 245 9.69 0.01 8.00
CA LYS A 245 10.45 1.25 7.86
C LYS A 245 11.03 1.67 9.21
N SER A 246 10.16 1.80 10.18
CA SER A 246 10.46 2.21 11.54
C SER A 246 11.50 1.30 12.21
N GLU A 247 11.25 0.00 12.18
CA GLU A 247 12.12 -1.02 12.80
C GLU A 247 13.50 -1.07 12.18
N ASN A 248 13.61 -0.89 10.86
CA ASN A 248 14.88 -0.97 10.16
C ASN A 248 15.67 0.35 10.25
N LEU A 249 15.02 1.51 10.09
CA LEU A 249 15.71 2.79 10.22
C LEU A 249 16.24 3.03 11.65
N ARG A 250 15.56 2.53 12.68
CA ARG A 250 15.99 2.68 14.07
C ARG A 250 17.37 2.09 14.35
N VAL A 251 17.72 0.96 13.71
CA VAL A 251 19.01 0.28 13.92
C VAL A 251 20.14 0.85 13.07
N ILE A 252 19.86 1.72 12.11
CA ILE A 252 20.85 2.43 11.32
C ILE A 252 21.43 3.57 12.14
N SER A 253 22.75 3.76 12.07
CA SER A 253 23.43 4.83 12.81
C SER A 253 22.92 6.22 12.38
N SER A 254 22.86 7.15 13.34
CA SER A 254 22.24 8.46 13.18
C SER A 254 22.85 9.32 12.07
N ASP A 255 24.15 9.16 11.80
CA ASP A 255 24.91 9.90 10.78
C ASP A 255 24.50 9.58 9.34
N ILE A 256 24.03 8.36 9.09
CA ILE A 256 23.63 7.92 7.74
C ILE A 256 22.14 7.58 7.62
N ARG A 257 21.40 7.57 8.74
CA ARG A 257 19.97 7.20 8.78
C ARG A 257 19.11 8.04 7.84
N ALA A 258 19.37 9.34 7.75
CA ALA A 258 18.62 10.25 6.90
C ALA A 258 18.67 9.82 5.43
N LYS A 259 19.84 9.37 4.93
CA LYS A 259 19.99 8.86 3.55
C LYS A 259 19.05 7.68 3.25
N TYR A 260 18.94 6.74 4.18
CA TYR A 260 18.10 5.55 3.99
C TYR A 260 16.62 5.83 4.22
N ALA A 261 16.30 6.80 5.06
CA ALA A 261 14.94 7.30 5.21
C ALA A 261 14.47 7.98 3.90
N ASP A 262 15.30 8.81 3.29
CA ASP A 262 15.03 9.45 2.00
C ASP A 262 14.86 8.44 0.87
N MET A 263 15.71 7.40 0.83
CA MET A 263 15.59 6.30 -0.14
C MET A 263 14.23 5.59 -0.01
N TRP A 264 13.83 5.24 1.21
CA TRP A 264 12.53 4.60 1.44
C TRP A 264 11.37 5.51 1.05
N GLU A 265 11.41 6.78 1.43
CA GLU A 265 10.36 7.76 1.11
C GLU A 265 10.22 7.99 -0.40
N ALA A 266 11.35 8.02 -1.13
CA ALA A 266 11.34 8.10 -2.59
C ALA A 266 10.71 6.85 -3.22
N ASP A 267 11.10 5.64 -2.78
CA ASP A 267 10.55 4.39 -3.27
C ASP A 267 9.04 4.27 -3.00
N GLU A 268 8.59 4.69 -1.81
CA GLU A 268 7.17 4.71 -1.44
C GLU A 268 6.39 5.74 -2.26
N ALA A 269 6.97 6.91 -2.54
CA ALA A 269 6.35 7.94 -3.38
C ALA A 269 6.19 7.47 -4.84
N ASP A 270 7.19 6.79 -5.38
CA ASP A 270 7.17 6.26 -6.76
C ASP A 270 6.15 5.13 -6.93
N LEU A 271 6.09 4.20 -5.96
CA LEU A 271 5.23 3.00 -6.04
C LEU A 271 3.80 3.25 -5.58
N GLY A 272 3.61 4.15 -4.64
CA GLY A 272 2.41 4.22 -3.80
C GLY A 272 2.36 3.11 -2.74
N LYS A 273 1.55 3.33 -1.71
CA LYS A 273 1.49 2.47 -0.52
C LYS A 273 1.13 1.02 -0.80
N ASP A 274 0.16 0.79 -1.67
CA ASP A 274 -0.32 -0.57 -1.97
C ASP A 274 0.75 -1.43 -2.65
N ASN A 275 1.48 -0.86 -3.61
CA ASN A 275 2.58 -1.57 -4.27
C ASN A 275 3.77 -1.76 -3.31
N MET A 276 4.03 -0.81 -2.41
CA MET A 276 5.06 -0.95 -1.38
C MET A 276 4.76 -2.13 -0.44
N GLU A 277 3.52 -2.26 0.03
CA GLU A 277 3.06 -3.44 0.80
C GLU A 277 3.23 -4.74 0.00
N MET A 278 2.92 -4.70 -1.29
CA MET A 278 3.02 -5.87 -2.18
C MET A 278 4.46 -6.34 -2.32
N ILE A 279 5.44 -5.45 -2.59
CA ILE A 279 6.85 -5.85 -2.72
C ILE A 279 7.44 -6.37 -1.41
N ILE A 280 7.03 -5.82 -0.28
CA ILE A 280 7.38 -6.36 1.04
C ILE A 280 6.84 -7.79 1.20
N GLY A 281 5.61 -8.03 0.73
CA GLY A 281 5.01 -9.37 0.65
C GLY A 281 5.80 -10.33 -0.24
N PHE A 282 6.36 -9.84 -1.36
CA PHE A 282 7.24 -10.64 -2.24
C PHE A 282 8.54 -11.02 -1.52
N ILE A 283 9.20 -10.08 -0.86
CA ILE A 283 10.41 -10.34 -0.07
C ILE A 283 10.13 -11.38 1.02
N ARG A 284 9.02 -11.23 1.75
CA ARG A 284 8.59 -12.23 2.74
C ARG A 284 8.42 -13.61 2.09
N THR A 285 7.76 -13.66 0.93
CA THR A 285 7.49 -14.91 0.19
C THR A 285 8.78 -15.56 -0.27
N MET A 286 9.73 -14.79 -0.81
CA MET A 286 11.04 -15.26 -1.23
C MET A 286 11.88 -15.81 -0.06
N LYS A 287 11.84 -15.14 1.09
CA LYS A 287 12.61 -15.54 2.28
C LYS A 287 12.02 -16.73 3.01
N LEU A 288 10.69 -16.82 3.16
CA LEU A 288 10.05 -17.83 4.01
C LEU A 288 9.46 -19.03 3.26
N LYS A 289 9.03 -18.84 2.02
CA LYS A 289 8.46 -19.89 1.14
C LYS A 289 7.39 -20.76 1.84
N LYS A 290 6.58 -20.13 2.65
CA LYS A 290 5.50 -20.77 3.41
C LYS A 290 4.32 -19.80 3.59
N LYS A 291 3.14 -20.39 3.83
CA LYS A 291 1.92 -19.62 4.12
C LYS A 291 2.14 -18.72 5.35
N ALA A 292 1.61 -17.50 5.28
CA ALA A 292 1.62 -16.58 6.42
C ALA A 292 0.71 -17.13 7.55
N ASN A 293 1.24 -17.08 8.79
CA ASN A 293 0.51 -17.48 9.99
C ASN A 293 0.20 -16.28 10.90
N THR A 294 0.93 -15.16 10.70
CA THR A 294 0.78 -13.91 11.45
C THR A 294 0.87 -12.74 10.49
N THR A 295 0.92 -11.51 10.99
CA THR A 295 1.14 -10.33 10.15
C THR A 295 2.53 -10.37 9.50
N VAL A 296 2.67 -9.73 8.35
CA VAL A 296 3.96 -9.65 7.63
C VAL A 296 5.04 -9.08 8.54
N PHE A 297 4.76 -8.00 9.26
CA PHE A 297 5.67 -7.41 10.24
C PHE A 297 6.16 -8.40 11.30
N GLU A 298 5.24 -9.19 11.89
CA GLU A 298 5.63 -10.19 12.89
C GLU A 298 6.50 -11.31 12.30
N GLU A 299 6.22 -11.73 11.06
CA GLU A 299 7.02 -12.75 10.40
C GLU A 299 8.43 -12.28 10.06
N PHE A 300 8.60 -11.02 9.68
CA PHE A 300 9.93 -10.41 9.54
C PHE A 300 10.68 -10.44 10.87
N ASN A 301 10.08 -9.96 11.95
CA ASN A 301 10.74 -9.89 13.24
C ASN A 301 11.03 -11.24 13.87
N LYS A 302 10.09 -12.21 13.80
CA LYS A 302 10.22 -13.50 14.46
C LYS A 302 10.97 -14.56 13.65
N ASN A 303 10.96 -14.45 12.32
CA ASN A 303 11.51 -15.48 11.44
C ASN A 303 12.67 -14.97 10.58
N ILE A 304 12.54 -13.80 9.93
CA ILE A 304 13.55 -13.34 8.97
C ILE A 304 14.72 -12.71 9.69
N PHE A 305 14.48 -11.67 10.49
CA PHE A 305 15.56 -10.95 11.18
C PHE A 305 16.18 -11.72 12.36
N VAL A 306 15.47 -12.71 12.93
CA VAL A 306 16.06 -13.59 13.94
C VAL A 306 17.05 -14.58 13.32
N ASN A 307 16.72 -15.10 12.13
CA ASN A 307 17.60 -16.05 11.43
C ASN A 307 18.73 -15.37 10.66
N ASP A 308 18.55 -14.10 10.27
CA ASP A 308 19.54 -13.26 9.59
C ASP A 308 19.53 -11.86 10.21
N PRO A 309 20.17 -11.67 11.39
CA PRO A 309 20.19 -10.37 12.08
C PRO A 309 20.85 -9.25 11.28
N GLU A 310 21.83 -9.59 10.44
CA GLU A 310 22.52 -8.61 9.59
C GLU A 310 21.68 -8.08 8.44
N TYR A 311 20.61 -8.80 8.09
CA TYR A 311 19.67 -8.37 7.08
C TYR A 311 18.80 -7.19 7.56
N ARG A 312 18.66 -6.98 8.88
CA ARG A 312 17.96 -5.84 9.46
C ARG A 312 18.73 -4.54 9.21
N GLY A 313 18.04 -3.46 8.96
CA GLY A 313 18.61 -2.14 8.74
C GLY A 313 18.98 -1.88 7.29
N ILE A 314 20.24 -1.52 7.03
CA ILE A 314 20.71 -1.08 5.70
C ILE A 314 20.41 -2.11 4.62
N LYS A 315 20.80 -3.38 4.84
CA LYS A 315 20.63 -4.45 3.84
C LYS A 315 19.15 -4.65 3.46
N PHE A 316 18.24 -4.48 4.41
CA PHE A 316 16.81 -4.60 4.14
C PHE A 316 16.28 -3.43 3.31
N VAL A 317 16.69 -2.19 3.62
CA VAL A 317 16.28 -1.00 2.87
C VAL A 317 16.81 -1.06 1.44
N GLU A 318 18.09 -1.41 1.26
CA GLU A 318 18.70 -1.60 -0.06
C GLU A 318 18.03 -2.73 -0.86
N HIS A 319 17.64 -3.82 -0.19
CA HIS A 319 16.93 -4.91 -0.85
C HIS A 319 15.52 -4.48 -1.30
N ILE A 320 14.78 -3.71 -0.49
CA ILE A 320 13.49 -3.14 -0.92
C ILE A 320 13.68 -2.28 -2.17
N HIS A 321 14.69 -1.40 -2.17
CA HIS A 321 15.00 -0.57 -3.33
C HIS A 321 15.29 -1.41 -4.58
N SER A 322 16.12 -2.45 -4.45
CA SER A 322 16.43 -3.37 -5.56
C SER A 322 15.17 -4.09 -6.07
N VAL A 323 14.34 -4.61 -5.16
CA VAL A 323 13.07 -5.27 -5.53
C VAL A 323 12.10 -4.29 -6.19
N LYS A 324 12.05 -3.04 -5.73
CA LYS A 324 11.27 -1.96 -6.35
C LYS A 324 11.70 -1.71 -7.78
N GLU A 325 12.99 -1.59 -8.04
CA GLU A 325 13.53 -1.38 -9.39
C GLU A 325 13.17 -2.55 -10.33
N ILE A 326 13.33 -3.79 -9.85
CA ILE A 326 12.94 -4.99 -10.61
C ILE A 326 11.44 -4.99 -10.87
N TYR A 327 10.62 -4.74 -9.86
CA TYR A 327 9.17 -4.72 -9.98
C TYR A 327 8.68 -3.65 -10.96
N SER A 328 9.26 -2.44 -10.88
CA SER A 328 8.94 -1.34 -11.77
C SER A 328 9.28 -1.68 -13.22
N SER A 329 10.50 -2.11 -13.49
CA SER A 329 10.98 -2.36 -14.86
C SER A 329 10.34 -3.61 -15.47
N TYR A 330 10.39 -4.75 -14.77
CA TYR A 330 9.99 -6.04 -15.35
C TYR A 330 8.49 -6.33 -15.25
N ILE A 331 7.79 -5.70 -14.31
CA ILE A 331 6.37 -5.99 -14.08
C ILE A 331 5.49 -4.78 -14.40
N LEU A 332 5.80 -3.57 -13.90
CA LEU A 332 4.96 -2.40 -14.16
C LEU A 332 5.12 -1.91 -15.60
N ASP A 333 6.33 -1.67 -16.04
CA ASP A 333 6.67 -1.23 -17.40
C ASP A 333 6.70 -2.40 -18.38
N ALA A 334 6.82 -3.61 -17.86
CA ALA A 334 6.95 -4.86 -18.62
C ALA A 334 8.03 -4.76 -19.70
N SER A 335 9.19 -4.23 -19.33
CA SER A 335 10.30 -3.90 -20.24
C SER A 335 11.48 -4.85 -20.02
N ILE A 336 11.95 -5.45 -21.12
CA ILE A 336 13.19 -6.21 -21.21
C ILE A 336 13.95 -5.82 -22.49
N ASN A 337 15.20 -6.18 -22.57
CA ASN A 337 16.04 -6.00 -23.75
C ASN A 337 16.79 -7.30 -24.07
N THR A 338 16.15 -8.18 -24.82
CA THR A 338 16.74 -9.47 -25.28
C THR A 338 17.65 -9.29 -26.48
N GLY A 339 17.71 -8.10 -27.07
CA GLY A 339 18.34 -7.86 -28.37
C GLY A 339 17.43 -8.25 -29.55
N ASN A 340 16.24 -8.81 -29.31
CA ASN A 340 15.23 -9.14 -30.31
C ASN A 340 13.92 -8.41 -30.01
N LYS A 341 13.61 -7.42 -30.82
CA LYS A 341 12.39 -6.58 -30.63
C LYS A 341 11.09 -7.38 -30.59
N ALA A 342 10.97 -8.50 -31.32
CA ALA A 342 9.77 -9.33 -31.29
C ALA A 342 9.61 -10.04 -29.93
N ASP A 343 10.71 -10.49 -29.32
CA ASP A 343 10.72 -11.09 -27.99
C ASP A 343 10.42 -10.06 -26.89
N ASP A 344 10.94 -8.84 -27.01
CA ASP A 344 10.66 -7.75 -26.09
C ASP A 344 9.16 -7.37 -26.11
N ILE A 345 8.58 -7.25 -27.30
CA ILE A 345 7.14 -7.02 -27.49
C ILE A 345 6.32 -8.18 -26.91
N TYR A 346 6.75 -9.42 -27.16
CA TYR A 346 6.07 -10.60 -26.63
C TYR A 346 6.04 -10.61 -25.11
N TYR A 347 7.18 -10.32 -24.46
CA TYR A 347 7.26 -10.19 -23.01
C TYR A 347 6.29 -9.13 -22.49
N LYS A 348 6.33 -7.92 -23.08
CA LYS A 348 5.46 -6.81 -22.70
C LYS A 348 3.98 -7.19 -22.78
N ASN A 349 3.58 -7.82 -23.86
CA ASN A 349 2.22 -8.31 -24.04
C ASN A 349 1.85 -9.35 -22.98
N LEU A 350 2.73 -10.33 -22.73
CA LEU A 350 2.49 -11.43 -21.81
C LEU A 350 2.33 -10.94 -20.37
N ILE A 351 3.27 -10.13 -19.87
CA ILE A 351 3.20 -9.56 -18.52
C ILE A 351 1.96 -8.68 -18.36
N THR A 352 1.63 -7.87 -19.37
CA THR A 352 0.44 -7.01 -19.34
C THR A 352 -0.84 -7.84 -19.22
N ILE A 353 -0.96 -8.95 -19.97
CA ILE A 353 -2.11 -9.84 -19.88
C ILE A 353 -2.16 -10.54 -18.52
N MET A 354 -1.03 -11.05 -18.03
CA MET A 354 -0.95 -11.72 -16.73
C MET A 354 -1.40 -10.77 -15.60
N ARG A 355 -0.85 -9.55 -15.55
CA ARG A 355 -1.23 -8.54 -14.54
C ARG A 355 -2.70 -8.16 -14.59
N ARG A 356 -3.26 -8.03 -15.77
CA ARG A 356 -4.61 -7.50 -15.96
C ARG A 356 -5.71 -8.53 -15.81
N PHE A 357 -5.44 -9.77 -16.17
CA PHE A 357 -6.50 -10.79 -16.33
C PHE A 357 -6.32 -12.03 -15.45
N LEU A 358 -5.17 -12.24 -14.81
CA LEU A 358 -5.05 -13.21 -13.73
C LEU A 358 -5.61 -12.61 -12.44
N PRO A 359 -6.41 -13.34 -11.66
CA PRO A 359 -7.06 -12.82 -10.46
C PRO A 359 -6.19 -12.89 -9.19
N TYR A 360 -4.87 -12.96 -9.32
CA TYR A 360 -3.92 -13.10 -8.21
C TYR A 360 -2.50 -12.70 -8.64
N ASP A 361 -1.69 -12.28 -7.67
CA ASP A 361 -0.41 -11.59 -7.91
C ASP A 361 0.82 -12.36 -7.41
N GLU A 362 0.63 -13.51 -6.74
CA GLU A 362 1.71 -14.26 -6.07
C GLU A 362 2.82 -14.72 -7.03
N TRP A 363 2.50 -14.87 -8.30
CA TRP A 363 3.46 -15.22 -9.36
C TRP A 363 4.55 -14.14 -9.55
N MET A 364 4.24 -12.88 -9.22
CA MET A 364 5.17 -11.76 -9.37
C MET A 364 6.42 -11.94 -8.51
N ALA A 365 6.24 -12.50 -7.30
CA ALA A 365 7.37 -12.81 -6.41
C ALA A 365 8.39 -13.78 -7.05
N ALA A 366 7.91 -14.73 -7.86
CA ALA A 366 8.79 -15.66 -8.58
C ALA A 366 9.55 -14.95 -9.72
N VAL A 367 8.90 -14.02 -10.44
CA VAL A 367 9.58 -13.21 -11.47
C VAL A 367 10.64 -12.32 -10.85
N VAL A 368 10.30 -11.60 -9.77
CA VAL A 368 11.25 -10.76 -9.05
C VAL A 368 12.46 -11.59 -8.58
N ARG A 369 12.22 -12.76 -7.96
CA ARG A 369 13.31 -13.62 -7.52
C ARG A 369 14.17 -14.13 -8.65
N PHE A 370 13.58 -14.45 -9.79
CA PHE A 370 14.32 -14.92 -10.97
C PHE A 370 15.26 -13.82 -11.50
N VAL A 371 14.73 -12.61 -11.68
CA VAL A 371 15.51 -11.46 -12.15
C VAL A 371 16.62 -11.11 -11.15
N GLU A 372 16.30 -11.07 -9.85
CA GLU A 372 17.28 -10.80 -8.79
C GLU A 372 18.47 -11.76 -8.84
N LYS A 373 18.24 -13.04 -9.14
CA LYS A 373 19.28 -14.06 -9.15
C LYS A 373 20.08 -14.08 -10.46
N PHE A 374 19.42 -14.02 -11.60
CA PHE A 374 20.06 -14.31 -12.89
C PHE A 374 20.34 -13.05 -13.72
N ASN A 375 19.57 -12.00 -13.56
CA ASN A 375 19.73 -10.70 -14.24
C ASN A 375 19.99 -10.84 -15.75
N ASP A 376 19.20 -11.68 -16.44
CA ASP A 376 19.30 -11.94 -17.87
C ASP A 376 17.90 -11.89 -18.50
N ASP A 377 17.72 -10.99 -19.45
CA ASP A 377 16.43 -10.71 -20.06
C ASP A 377 15.91 -11.86 -20.94
N SER A 378 16.80 -12.53 -21.65
CA SER A 378 16.44 -13.68 -22.50
C SER A 378 16.01 -14.87 -21.65
N MET A 379 16.73 -15.15 -20.57
CA MET A 379 16.37 -16.18 -19.58
C MET A 379 15.06 -15.81 -18.87
N THR A 380 14.85 -14.53 -18.55
CA THR A 380 13.62 -14.04 -17.91
C THR A 380 12.41 -14.25 -18.78
N LEU A 381 12.50 -13.98 -20.09
CA LEU A 381 11.44 -14.27 -21.04
C LEU A 381 11.05 -15.76 -21.05
N GLU A 382 12.05 -16.64 -21.15
CA GLU A 382 11.80 -18.09 -21.16
C GLU A 382 11.22 -18.60 -19.84
N PHE A 383 11.67 -18.05 -18.72
CA PHE A 383 11.11 -18.35 -17.41
C PHE A 383 9.65 -17.90 -17.31
N VAL A 384 9.33 -16.66 -17.69
CA VAL A 384 7.96 -16.12 -17.62
C VAL A 384 7.00 -16.93 -18.52
N LYS A 385 7.44 -17.37 -19.70
CA LYS A 385 6.66 -18.27 -20.55
C LYS A 385 6.33 -19.59 -19.82
N ALA A 386 7.30 -20.20 -19.15
CA ALA A 386 7.09 -21.44 -18.40
C ALA A 386 6.21 -21.21 -17.16
N LEU A 387 6.44 -20.11 -16.44
CA LEU A 387 5.67 -19.71 -15.28
C LEU A 387 4.19 -19.51 -15.63
N GLU A 388 3.90 -18.75 -16.69
CA GLU A 388 2.53 -18.52 -17.16
C GLU A 388 1.81 -19.84 -17.44
N LYS A 389 2.43 -20.72 -18.24
CA LYS A 389 1.86 -22.03 -18.58
C LYS A 389 1.44 -22.79 -17.34
N ARG A 390 2.34 -22.89 -16.36
CA ARG A 390 2.08 -23.63 -15.13
C ARG A 390 0.95 -23.04 -14.32
N ILE A 391 0.92 -21.74 -14.15
CA ILE A 391 -0.10 -21.01 -13.40
C ILE A 391 -1.46 -21.13 -14.06
N VAL A 392 -1.53 -20.98 -15.38
CA VAL A 392 -2.78 -21.04 -16.12
C VAL A 392 -3.37 -22.46 -16.09
N ILE A 393 -2.53 -23.48 -16.26
CA ILE A 393 -2.99 -24.88 -16.12
C ILE A 393 -3.62 -25.12 -14.74
N ASP A 394 -2.95 -24.72 -13.66
CA ASP A 394 -3.44 -24.90 -12.30
C ASP A 394 -4.77 -24.15 -12.09
N TRP A 395 -4.89 -22.95 -12.64
CA TRP A 395 -6.10 -22.16 -12.53
C TRP A 395 -7.28 -22.73 -13.33
N VAL A 396 -7.05 -23.14 -14.58
CA VAL A 396 -8.07 -23.77 -15.43
C VAL A 396 -8.54 -25.10 -14.84
N ASN A 397 -7.64 -25.86 -14.22
CA ASN A 397 -7.94 -27.10 -13.53
C ASN A 397 -8.69 -26.91 -12.21
N GLY A 398 -8.84 -25.67 -11.74
CA GLY A 398 -9.57 -25.33 -10.51
C GLY A 398 -8.81 -25.60 -9.23
N ASN A 399 -7.47 -25.62 -9.28
CA ASN A 399 -6.63 -25.77 -8.08
C ASN A 399 -6.93 -24.65 -7.07
N SER A 400 -6.94 -25.00 -5.79
CA SER A 400 -7.21 -24.06 -4.71
C SER A 400 -6.15 -22.95 -4.63
N PHE A 401 -6.47 -21.84 -3.95
CA PHE A 401 -5.49 -20.79 -3.66
C PHE A 401 -4.26 -21.34 -2.92
N ALA A 402 -4.47 -22.22 -1.93
CA ALA A 402 -3.38 -22.81 -1.16
C ALA A 402 -2.45 -23.69 -2.03
N ASP A 403 -3.00 -24.44 -2.99
CA ASP A 403 -2.20 -25.24 -3.91
C ASP A 403 -1.36 -24.37 -4.83
N ARG A 404 -1.96 -23.31 -5.40
CA ARG A 404 -1.25 -22.36 -6.27
C ARG A 404 -0.13 -21.64 -5.53
N LEU A 405 -0.40 -21.20 -4.31
CA LEU A 405 0.61 -20.54 -3.46
C LEU A 405 1.76 -21.50 -3.12
N THR A 406 1.46 -22.74 -2.76
CA THR A 406 2.47 -23.79 -2.54
C THR A 406 3.30 -24.02 -3.79
N ARG A 407 2.71 -23.94 -4.96
CA ARG A 407 3.43 -24.06 -6.23
C ARG A 407 4.41 -22.91 -6.43
N VAL A 408 4.00 -21.68 -6.16
CA VAL A 408 4.89 -20.50 -6.23
C VAL A 408 6.10 -20.68 -5.31
N TYR A 409 5.90 -21.18 -4.08
CA TYR A 409 7.01 -21.46 -3.17
C TYR A 409 8.00 -22.48 -3.74
N LYS A 410 7.50 -23.57 -4.33
CA LYS A 410 8.34 -24.57 -4.97
C LYS A 410 9.07 -24.06 -6.22
N ILE A 411 8.44 -23.13 -6.96
CA ILE A 411 9.10 -22.45 -8.09
C ILE A 411 10.23 -21.57 -7.59
N ILE A 412 10.02 -20.81 -6.52
CA ILE A 412 11.08 -20.01 -5.90
C ILE A 412 12.20 -20.90 -5.37
N ASP A 413 11.89 -22.06 -4.78
CA ASP A 413 12.91 -23.05 -4.39
C ASP A 413 13.70 -23.57 -5.59
N ALA A 414 13.06 -23.85 -6.71
CA ALA A 414 13.74 -24.25 -7.94
C ALA A 414 14.66 -23.14 -8.47
N ILE A 415 14.22 -21.88 -8.44
CA ILE A 415 15.06 -20.73 -8.79
C ILE A 415 16.30 -20.71 -7.89
N ASP A 416 16.14 -20.84 -6.57
CA ASP A 416 17.24 -20.76 -5.62
C ASP A 416 18.26 -21.89 -5.79
N ASN A 417 17.83 -23.06 -6.21
CA ASN A 417 18.68 -24.26 -6.34
C ASN A 417 19.29 -24.45 -7.74
N CYS A 418 18.88 -23.69 -8.76
CA CYS A 418 19.47 -23.78 -10.10
C CYS A 418 20.61 -22.76 -10.28
N ASP A 419 21.73 -23.18 -10.86
CA ASP A 419 22.85 -22.30 -11.19
C ASP A 419 22.63 -21.55 -12.51
N ASN A 420 21.79 -22.07 -13.38
CA ASN A 420 21.45 -21.46 -14.68
C ASN A 420 19.93 -21.24 -14.79
N GLY A 421 19.52 -20.04 -15.16
CA GLY A 421 18.10 -19.68 -15.29
C GLY A 421 17.33 -20.53 -16.30
N LEU A 422 17.95 -21.01 -17.37
CA LEU A 422 17.31 -21.89 -18.34
C LEU A 422 16.99 -23.30 -17.78
N ASP A 423 17.66 -23.71 -16.71
CA ASP A 423 17.41 -25.01 -16.07
C ASP A 423 16.24 -24.97 -15.10
N VAL A 424 15.83 -23.79 -14.64
CA VAL A 424 14.66 -23.64 -13.74
C VAL A 424 13.41 -24.26 -14.37
N LYS A 425 13.17 -24.05 -15.66
CA LYS A 425 12.00 -24.62 -16.36
C LYS A 425 12.05 -26.15 -16.52
N LYS A 426 13.22 -26.77 -16.30
CA LYS A 426 13.40 -28.23 -16.33
C LYS A 426 13.15 -28.86 -14.95
N ALA A 427 13.03 -28.07 -13.90
CA ALA A 427 12.80 -28.57 -12.54
C ALA A 427 11.46 -29.32 -12.45
N ASP A 428 11.39 -30.28 -11.53
CA ASP A 428 10.23 -31.14 -11.34
C ASP A 428 8.91 -30.39 -11.17
N ILE A 429 8.96 -29.17 -10.62
CA ILE A 429 7.79 -28.34 -10.42
C ILE A 429 7.09 -27.96 -11.74
N PHE A 430 7.83 -27.91 -12.84
CA PHE A 430 7.31 -27.64 -14.17
C PHE A 430 7.01 -28.91 -14.96
N THR A 431 7.79 -29.98 -14.77
CA THR A 431 7.81 -31.17 -15.63
C THR A 431 7.12 -32.40 -15.01
N SER A 432 7.09 -32.51 -13.70
CA SER A 432 6.40 -33.62 -13.04
C SER A 432 4.89 -33.55 -13.24
N ASP A 433 4.26 -34.70 -13.39
CA ASP A 433 2.81 -34.84 -13.61
C ASP A 433 2.24 -34.12 -14.84
N ILE A 434 3.10 -33.72 -15.81
CA ILE A 434 2.67 -32.90 -16.95
C ILE A 434 1.61 -33.60 -17.77
N ASP A 435 1.74 -34.91 -18.05
CA ASP A 435 0.77 -35.68 -18.84
C ASP A 435 -0.58 -35.77 -18.15
N ARG A 436 -0.59 -36.04 -16.85
CA ARG A 436 -1.80 -36.05 -16.03
C ARG A 436 -2.46 -34.67 -15.99
N THR A 437 -1.66 -33.63 -15.74
CA THR A 437 -2.12 -32.25 -15.66
C THR A 437 -2.68 -31.77 -16.99
N ALA A 438 -2.05 -32.16 -18.11
CA ALA A 438 -2.51 -31.85 -19.47
C ALA A 438 -3.84 -32.52 -19.78
N ALA A 439 -4.06 -33.78 -19.36
CA ALA A 439 -5.34 -34.47 -19.54
C ALA A 439 -6.47 -33.78 -18.75
N TYR A 440 -6.22 -33.36 -17.51
CA TYR A 440 -7.20 -32.57 -16.75
C TYR A 440 -7.46 -31.20 -17.39
N PHE A 441 -6.44 -30.55 -17.92
CA PHE A 441 -6.56 -29.28 -18.62
C PHE A 441 -7.44 -29.41 -19.86
N GLU A 442 -7.22 -30.44 -20.66
CA GLU A 442 -8.05 -30.73 -21.84
C GLU A 442 -9.52 -30.99 -21.45
N ASN A 443 -9.75 -31.79 -20.42
CA ASN A 443 -11.10 -32.04 -19.90
C ASN A 443 -11.77 -30.74 -19.41
N SER A 444 -11.00 -29.88 -18.74
CA SER A 444 -11.49 -28.59 -18.26
C SER A 444 -11.85 -27.62 -19.39
N LEU A 445 -11.11 -27.61 -20.50
CA LEU A 445 -11.42 -26.83 -21.70
C LEU A 445 -12.68 -27.33 -22.41
N ASN A 446 -12.98 -28.61 -22.30
CA ASN A 446 -14.17 -29.24 -22.90
C ASN A 446 -15.39 -29.27 -21.96
N ASP A 447 -15.33 -28.59 -20.82
CA ASP A 447 -16.45 -28.47 -19.89
C ASP A 447 -17.64 -27.77 -20.56
N ILE A 448 -18.85 -28.31 -20.32
CA ILE A 448 -20.10 -27.74 -20.86
C ILE A 448 -20.42 -26.37 -20.25
N GLU A 449 -19.90 -26.09 -19.04
CA GLU A 449 -20.07 -24.82 -18.33
C GLU A 449 -18.78 -23.99 -18.32
N PHE A 450 -17.93 -24.16 -19.32
CA PHE A 450 -16.63 -23.46 -19.39
C PHE A 450 -16.75 -21.94 -19.25
N TYR A 451 -17.82 -21.33 -19.78
CA TYR A 451 -18.11 -19.90 -19.64
C TYR A 451 -18.08 -19.42 -18.18
N SER A 452 -18.57 -20.23 -17.26
CA SER A 452 -18.71 -19.86 -15.84
C SER A 452 -17.42 -20.03 -15.02
N LYS A 453 -16.39 -20.70 -15.58
CA LYS A 453 -15.13 -20.97 -14.87
C LYS A 453 -14.45 -19.69 -14.42
N GLY A 454 -14.01 -19.68 -13.16
CA GLY A 454 -13.32 -18.53 -12.56
C GLY A 454 -14.13 -17.23 -12.65
N ARG A 455 -15.45 -17.30 -12.50
CA ARG A 455 -16.37 -16.15 -12.70
C ARG A 455 -16.17 -15.47 -14.06
N MET A 456 -16.08 -16.25 -15.13
CA MET A 456 -15.83 -15.84 -16.52
C MET A 456 -14.40 -15.35 -16.81
N MET A 457 -13.52 -15.29 -15.83
CA MET A 457 -12.14 -14.83 -16.05
C MET A 457 -11.30 -15.86 -16.79
N VAL A 458 -11.49 -17.17 -16.52
CA VAL A 458 -10.77 -18.24 -17.22
C VAL A 458 -11.01 -18.20 -18.73
N PRO A 459 -12.25 -18.29 -19.25
CA PRO A 459 -12.48 -18.24 -20.70
C PRO A 459 -12.01 -16.91 -21.33
N LYS A 460 -12.12 -15.80 -20.60
CA LYS A 460 -11.63 -14.51 -21.07
C LYS A 460 -10.12 -14.52 -21.25
N TYR A 461 -9.37 -15.01 -20.25
CA TYR A 461 -7.92 -15.12 -20.32
C TYR A 461 -7.47 -16.02 -21.47
N ILE A 462 -8.06 -17.22 -21.58
CA ILE A 462 -7.72 -18.19 -22.63
C ILE A 462 -7.89 -17.58 -24.02
N LEU A 463 -9.01 -16.91 -24.29
CA LEU A 463 -9.25 -16.30 -25.59
C LEU A 463 -8.31 -15.10 -25.86
N ILE A 464 -8.05 -14.26 -24.87
CA ILE A 464 -7.08 -13.15 -24.98
C ILE A 464 -5.67 -13.71 -25.27
N ARG A 465 -5.31 -14.78 -24.60
CA ARG A 465 -3.98 -15.37 -24.75
C ARG A 465 -3.78 -16.02 -26.13
N LEU A 466 -4.84 -16.66 -26.67
CA LEU A 466 -4.84 -17.17 -28.04
C LEU A 466 -4.80 -16.03 -29.06
N ASP A 467 -5.53 -14.95 -28.85
CA ASP A 467 -5.51 -13.76 -29.71
C ASP A 467 -4.13 -13.10 -29.76
N MET A 468 -3.45 -13.03 -28.61
CA MET A 468 -2.08 -12.53 -28.50
C MET A 468 -1.10 -13.38 -29.35
N GLU A 469 -1.23 -14.72 -29.35
CA GLU A 469 -0.38 -15.60 -30.14
C GLU A 469 -0.50 -15.34 -31.65
N MET A 470 -1.66 -14.86 -32.10
CA MET A 470 -1.88 -14.48 -33.51
C MET A 470 -1.23 -13.14 -33.88
N SER A 471 -0.68 -12.42 -32.92
CA SER A 471 -0.06 -11.09 -33.05
C SER A 471 1.29 -11.01 -32.38
N ARG A 472 2.11 -12.05 -32.45
CA ARG A 472 3.35 -12.20 -31.66
C ARG A 472 4.36 -11.04 -31.77
N ASP A 473 4.44 -10.45 -32.97
CA ASP A 473 5.40 -9.40 -33.34
C ASP A 473 4.85 -7.98 -33.18
N LYS A 474 3.62 -7.85 -32.66
CA LYS A 474 2.92 -6.57 -32.51
C LYS A 474 2.53 -6.32 -31.08
N GLU A 475 2.73 -5.08 -30.65
CA GLU A 475 2.18 -4.63 -29.37
C GLU A 475 0.65 -4.63 -29.44
N VAL A 476 0.02 -5.35 -28.49
CA VAL A 476 -1.43 -5.46 -28.42
C VAL A 476 -1.95 -4.71 -27.21
N SER A 477 -3.05 -4.00 -27.39
CA SER A 477 -3.71 -3.28 -26.30
C SER A 477 -5.02 -3.94 -25.94
N TYR A 478 -5.05 -4.60 -24.80
CA TYR A 478 -6.25 -5.20 -24.24
C TYR A 478 -6.82 -4.28 -23.14
N SER A 479 -7.97 -3.64 -23.44
CA SER A 479 -8.63 -2.75 -22.49
C SER A 479 -9.49 -3.54 -21.48
N ASP A 480 -9.83 -2.92 -20.36
CA ASP A 480 -10.75 -3.52 -19.35
C ASP A 480 -12.17 -3.71 -19.88
N LYS A 481 -12.49 -3.04 -21.00
CA LYS A 481 -13.80 -3.11 -21.64
C LYS A 481 -13.98 -4.32 -22.56
N ILE A 482 -13.05 -5.29 -22.53
CA ILE A 482 -13.20 -6.55 -23.27
C ILE A 482 -14.29 -7.39 -22.61
N MET A 483 -15.22 -7.86 -23.42
CA MET A 483 -16.33 -8.73 -22.98
C MET A 483 -16.29 -10.07 -23.68
N LEU A 484 -16.74 -11.10 -22.98
CA LEU A 484 -17.07 -12.39 -23.57
C LEU A 484 -18.48 -12.35 -24.13
N GLU A 485 -18.64 -12.81 -25.35
CA GLU A 485 -19.94 -12.93 -26.02
C GLU A 485 -20.15 -14.37 -26.53
N HIS A 486 -21.40 -14.80 -26.49
CA HIS A 486 -21.83 -16.09 -27.03
C HIS A 486 -22.22 -15.95 -28.52
N ILE A 487 -21.68 -16.77 -29.40
CA ILE A 487 -22.12 -16.82 -30.79
C ILE A 487 -23.56 -17.36 -30.83
N LEU A 488 -23.79 -18.59 -30.37
CA LEU A 488 -25.12 -19.12 -30.08
C LEU A 488 -25.58 -18.56 -28.74
N PRO A 489 -26.63 -17.72 -28.67
CA PRO A 489 -27.08 -17.13 -27.43
C PRO A 489 -27.56 -18.17 -26.41
N ARG A 490 -27.32 -17.90 -25.12
CA ARG A 490 -27.82 -18.75 -24.01
C ARG A 490 -29.35 -18.86 -24.02
N ASN A 491 -30.01 -17.74 -24.30
CA ASN A 491 -31.48 -17.63 -24.37
C ASN A 491 -31.86 -17.30 -25.80
N ALA A 492 -31.61 -18.23 -26.72
CA ALA A 492 -31.88 -18.07 -28.14
C ALA A 492 -33.39 -17.94 -28.41
N LYS A 493 -33.84 -16.80 -28.93
CA LYS A 493 -35.25 -16.49 -29.26
C LYS A 493 -35.47 -16.34 -30.75
N ASP A 494 -34.42 -15.98 -31.51
CA ASP A 494 -34.51 -15.84 -32.97
C ASP A 494 -34.75 -17.18 -33.62
N VAL A 495 -35.56 -17.18 -34.69
CA VAL A 495 -35.93 -18.37 -35.50
C VAL A 495 -34.70 -19.06 -36.05
N TYR A 496 -33.67 -18.31 -36.48
CA TYR A 496 -32.40 -18.88 -36.94
C TYR A 496 -31.80 -19.87 -35.92
N TRP A 497 -31.70 -19.47 -34.66
CA TRP A 497 -31.10 -20.32 -33.62
C TRP A 497 -31.97 -21.49 -33.20
N THR A 498 -33.30 -21.29 -33.20
CA THR A 498 -34.23 -22.36 -32.79
C THR A 498 -34.43 -23.41 -33.90
N THR A 499 -34.20 -23.04 -35.14
CA THR A 499 -34.23 -23.97 -36.29
C THR A 499 -32.92 -24.76 -36.39
N ASN A 500 -31.78 -24.11 -36.22
CA ASN A 500 -30.46 -24.74 -36.42
C ASN A 500 -29.94 -25.52 -35.21
N PHE A 501 -30.50 -25.29 -34.04
CA PHE A 501 -30.08 -25.96 -32.79
C PHE A 501 -31.25 -26.46 -31.98
N SER A 502 -31.26 -27.74 -31.62
CA SER A 502 -32.23 -28.32 -30.70
C SER A 502 -32.06 -27.72 -29.27
N ASN A 503 -33.09 -27.86 -28.43
CA ASN A 503 -33.03 -27.42 -27.04
C ASN A 503 -31.89 -28.07 -26.25
N GLU A 504 -31.62 -29.34 -26.51
CA GLU A 504 -30.53 -30.09 -25.92
C GLU A 504 -29.16 -29.57 -26.39
N GLN A 505 -29.00 -29.35 -27.69
CA GLN A 505 -27.77 -28.77 -28.26
C GLN A 505 -27.49 -27.40 -27.69
N ARG A 506 -28.48 -26.52 -27.54
CA ARG A 506 -28.30 -25.19 -26.94
C ARG A 506 -27.82 -25.31 -25.47
N ARG A 507 -28.43 -26.19 -24.69
CA ARG A 507 -27.99 -26.40 -23.30
C ARG A 507 -26.57 -26.92 -23.18
N ASN A 508 -26.18 -27.86 -24.00
CA ASN A 508 -24.90 -28.55 -23.91
C ASN A 508 -23.73 -27.79 -24.56
N TYR A 509 -24.00 -26.83 -25.44
CA TYR A 509 -22.96 -26.16 -26.23
C TYR A 509 -22.87 -24.65 -26.03
N ALA A 510 -23.91 -23.98 -25.52
CA ALA A 510 -23.89 -22.52 -25.39
C ALA A 510 -22.71 -21.99 -24.57
N ASN A 511 -22.37 -22.66 -23.48
CA ASN A 511 -21.31 -22.20 -22.57
C ASN A 511 -19.93 -22.83 -22.83
N ARG A 512 -19.75 -23.62 -23.92
CA ARG A 512 -18.46 -24.19 -24.26
C ARG A 512 -17.51 -23.15 -24.88
N LEU A 513 -16.20 -23.37 -24.72
CA LEU A 513 -15.15 -22.52 -25.30
C LEU A 513 -15.37 -22.23 -26.78
N GLY A 514 -15.72 -23.24 -27.56
CA GLY A 514 -15.97 -23.11 -29.01
C GLY A 514 -17.07 -22.12 -29.39
N ASN A 515 -17.99 -21.80 -28.48
CA ASN A 515 -19.08 -20.84 -28.70
C ASN A 515 -18.77 -19.41 -28.21
N LEU A 516 -17.60 -19.18 -27.63
CA LEU A 516 -17.24 -17.88 -27.01
C LEU A 516 -16.34 -17.06 -27.94
N ILE A 517 -16.55 -15.75 -27.93
CA ILE A 517 -15.71 -14.76 -28.62
C ILE A 517 -15.40 -13.58 -27.74
N LEU A 518 -14.36 -12.83 -28.12
CA LEU A 518 -14.02 -11.55 -27.54
C LEU A 518 -14.64 -10.41 -28.35
N ILE A 519 -15.25 -9.45 -27.65
CA ILE A 519 -15.77 -8.23 -28.27
C ILE A 519 -15.38 -7.01 -27.42
N SER A 520 -15.30 -5.83 -28.04
CA SER A 520 -15.15 -4.57 -27.30
C SER A 520 -16.48 -4.18 -26.65
N GLY A 521 -16.44 -3.71 -25.39
CA GLY A 521 -17.63 -3.50 -24.53
C GLY A 521 -18.71 -2.56 -25.06
N THR A 522 -18.42 -1.76 -26.09
CA THR A 522 -19.42 -0.88 -26.74
C THR A 522 -20.33 -1.62 -27.74
N LYS A 523 -20.03 -2.86 -28.06
CA LYS A 523 -20.73 -3.66 -29.11
C LYS A 523 -21.76 -4.65 -28.54
N SER A 524 -21.68 -4.99 -27.27
CA SER A 524 -22.40 -6.11 -26.63
C SER A 524 -23.94 -5.95 -26.58
N THR A 525 -24.45 -4.72 -26.49
CA THR A 525 -25.87 -4.49 -26.18
C THR A 525 -26.81 -4.54 -27.37
N LYS A 526 -26.29 -4.49 -28.61
CA LYS A 526 -27.15 -4.31 -29.81
C LYS A 526 -27.49 -5.60 -30.59
N SER A 527 -26.88 -6.73 -30.26
CA SER A 527 -26.95 -7.93 -31.10
C SER A 527 -27.19 -9.25 -30.38
N ASN A 528 -27.53 -9.24 -29.11
CA ASN A 528 -27.59 -10.42 -28.21
C ASN A 528 -28.38 -11.63 -28.72
N ASN A 529 -29.43 -11.42 -29.53
CA ASN A 529 -30.30 -12.50 -30.02
C ASN A 529 -30.46 -12.53 -31.55
N LYS A 530 -29.67 -11.76 -32.28
CA LYS A 530 -29.78 -11.68 -33.74
C LYS A 530 -29.20 -12.93 -34.40
N ALA A 531 -29.67 -13.22 -35.65
CA ALA A 531 -29.10 -14.27 -36.47
C ALA A 531 -27.60 -14.13 -36.69
N PHE A 532 -26.91 -15.22 -37.02
CA PHE A 532 -25.43 -15.26 -37.10
C PHE A 532 -24.84 -14.16 -37.99
N ALA A 533 -25.36 -14.02 -39.22
CA ALA A 533 -24.87 -13.02 -40.16
C ALA A 533 -24.99 -11.57 -39.65
N GLU A 534 -26.09 -11.25 -38.97
CA GLU A 534 -26.28 -9.93 -38.34
C GLU A 534 -25.35 -9.70 -37.15
N LYS A 535 -25.11 -10.75 -36.34
CA LYS A 535 -24.12 -10.69 -35.26
C LYS A 535 -22.73 -10.40 -35.80
N MET A 536 -22.31 -11.14 -36.81
CA MET A 536 -20.98 -10.99 -37.42
C MET A 536 -20.79 -9.61 -38.03
N SER A 537 -21.77 -9.11 -38.75
CA SER A 537 -21.72 -7.74 -39.30
C SER A 537 -21.62 -6.66 -38.21
N SER A 538 -22.24 -6.89 -37.06
CA SER A 538 -22.19 -5.95 -35.91
C SER A 538 -20.85 -5.96 -35.21
N TYR A 539 -20.16 -7.10 -35.13
CA TYR A 539 -18.95 -7.30 -34.35
C TYR A 539 -17.66 -6.99 -35.12
N ILE A 540 -17.62 -7.24 -36.41
CA ILE A 540 -16.39 -7.39 -37.19
C ILE A 540 -16.09 -6.23 -38.13
N LEU A 541 -17.06 -5.40 -38.48
CA LEU A 541 -16.88 -4.33 -39.48
C LEU A 541 -16.21 -3.05 -38.99
N LYS A 542 -15.76 -2.98 -37.73
CA LYS A 542 -15.06 -1.80 -37.16
C LYS A 542 -13.62 -2.13 -36.80
N LYS A 543 -12.67 -1.22 -37.13
CA LYS A 543 -11.26 -1.30 -36.76
C LYS A 543 -11.09 -1.63 -35.28
N GLY A 544 -10.22 -2.59 -34.95
CA GLY A 544 -9.85 -2.95 -33.58
C GLY A 544 -10.45 -4.25 -33.07
N ASP A 545 -10.98 -5.13 -33.90
CA ASP A 545 -11.50 -6.41 -33.47
C ASP A 545 -10.40 -7.46 -33.27
N PHE A 546 -10.66 -8.38 -32.32
CA PHE A 546 -9.77 -9.48 -31.97
C PHE A 546 -9.59 -10.45 -33.13
N ASN A 547 -8.36 -10.88 -33.42
CA ASN A 547 -8.06 -11.80 -34.49
C ASN A 547 -8.79 -13.14 -34.33
N ILE A 548 -8.87 -13.65 -33.09
CA ILE A 548 -9.61 -14.88 -32.75
C ILE A 548 -11.11 -14.77 -33.01
N THR A 549 -11.66 -13.55 -33.00
CA THR A 549 -13.06 -13.29 -33.37
C THR A 549 -13.22 -13.16 -34.90
N LYS A 550 -12.24 -12.58 -35.59
CA LYS A 550 -12.24 -12.46 -37.06
C LYS A 550 -12.24 -13.80 -37.76
N GLU A 551 -11.61 -14.84 -37.18
CA GLU A 551 -11.64 -16.21 -37.75
C GLU A 551 -13.06 -16.74 -37.95
N ILE A 552 -14.04 -16.28 -37.20
CA ILE A 552 -15.42 -16.72 -37.30
C ILE A 552 -16.16 -15.96 -38.39
N ALA A 553 -15.73 -14.75 -38.68
CA ALA A 553 -16.38 -13.88 -39.66
C ALA A 553 -16.32 -14.38 -41.10
N ILE A 554 -15.37 -15.24 -41.40
CA ILE A 554 -15.25 -15.87 -42.72
C ILE A 554 -16.26 -17.01 -42.94
N LEU A 555 -16.93 -17.45 -41.85
CA LEU A 555 -17.94 -18.50 -41.96
C LEU A 555 -19.26 -17.91 -42.46
N SER A 556 -19.90 -18.61 -43.38
CA SER A 556 -21.21 -18.24 -43.91
C SER A 556 -22.36 -18.55 -42.94
N ASP A 557 -22.14 -19.49 -42.02
CA ASP A 557 -23.17 -20.00 -41.14
C ASP A 557 -22.55 -20.47 -39.79
N TRP A 558 -23.38 -20.51 -38.73
CA TRP A 558 -23.01 -21.08 -37.43
C TRP A 558 -23.93 -22.27 -37.14
N ASN A 559 -23.38 -23.45 -37.25
CA ASN A 559 -24.07 -24.71 -37.02
C ASN A 559 -23.28 -25.62 -36.10
N MET A 560 -23.82 -26.81 -35.78
CA MET A 560 -23.19 -27.76 -34.85
C MET A 560 -21.82 -28.25 -35.32
N GLU A 561 -21.61 -28.37 -36.62
CA GLU A 561 -20.33 -28.80 -37.17
C GLU A 561 -19.26 -27.73 -36.96
N ASN A 562 -19.54 -26.49 -37.33
CA ASN A 562 -18.65 -25.36 -37.16
C ASN A 562 -18.30 -25.15 -35.68
N MET A 563 -19.28 -25.32 -34.79
CA MET A 563 -19.07 -25.21 -33.35
C MET A 563 -18.14 -26.30 -32.81
N LYS A 564 -18.36 -27.57 -33.20
CA LYS A 564 -17.51 -28.70 -32.79
C LYS A 564 -16.09 -28.56 -33.35
N ASN A 565 -15.96 -28.16 -34.61
CA ASN A 565 -14.66 -27.96 -35.23
C ASN A 565 -13.88 -26.86 -34.53
N ARG A 566 -14.52 -25.72 -34.19
CA ARG A 566 -13.89 -24.65 -33.45
C ARG A 566 -13.54 -25.06 -31.99
N GLN A 567 -14.40 -25.83 -31.31
CA GLN A 567 -14.08 -26.35 -29.99
C GLN A 567 -12.81 -27.20 -30.03
N LYS A 568 -12.71 -28.09 -30.99
CA LYS A 568 -11.54 -28.97 -31.21
C LYS A 568 -10.29 -28.14 -31.52
N ASP A 569 -10.38 -27.18 -32.44
CA ASP A 569 -9.27 -26.32 -32.84
C ASP A 569 -8.74 -25.48 -31.66
N LEU A 570 -9.61 -24.77 -30.91
CA LEU A 570 -9.22 -23.99 -29.77
C LEU A 570 -8.62 -24.84 -28.66
N THR A 571 -9.19 -26.04 -28.41
CA THR A 571 -8.64 -26.98 -27.42
C THR A 571 -7.23 -27.42 -27.82
N GLU A 572 -6.99 -27.73 -29.07
CA GLU A 572 -5.66 -28.14 -29.55
C GLU A 572 -4.64 -26.98 -29.47
N ARG A 573 -5.03 -25.78 -29.89
CA ARG A 573 -4.17 -24.59 -29.75
C ARG A 573 -3.80 -24.33 -28.28
N CYS A 574 -4.76 -24.45 -27.37
CA CYS A 574 -4.50 -24.33 -25.92
C CYS A 574 -3.53 -25.41 -25.42
N LYS A 575 -3.69 -26.67 -25.83
CA LYS A 575 -2.76 -27.74 -25.49
C LYS A 575 -1.35 -27.44 -25.99
N GLN A 576 -1.21 -27.04 -27.27
CA GLN A 576 0.11 -26.67 -27.82
C GLN A 576 0.75 -25.51 -27.08
N LEU A 577 -0.04 -24.51 -26.67
CA LEU A 577 0.44 -23.32 -25.99
C LEU A 577 0.85 -23.60 -24.55
N PHE A 578 0.01 -24.29 -23.78
CA PHE A 578 0.18 -24.39 -22.34
C PHE A 578 0.84 -25.68 -21.85
N THR A 579 0.75 -26.81 -22.57
CA THR A 579 1.24 -28.11 -22.05
C THR A 579 2.62 -28.51 -22.58
N LYS A 580 3.24 -27.72 -23.44
CA LYS A 580 4.63 -27.93 -23.89
C LYS A 580 5.55 -26.93 -23.20
N PHE A 581 6.42 -27.44 -22.33
CA PHE A 581 7.41 -26.65 -21.57
C PHE A 581 8.76 -26.61 -22.26
#